data_d50ed384c0126b5c9adaae7bcfa4f0e0
#
_entry.id   d50ed384c0126b5c9adaae7bcfa4f0e0
#
_cell.length_a   1.000
_cell.length_b   1.000
_cell.length_c   1.000
_cell.angle_alpha   90.00
_cell.angle_beta   90.00
_cell.angle_gamma   90.00
#
_symmetry.space_group_name_H-M   'P 1'
#
loop_
_entity.id
_entity.type
_entity.pdbx_description
1 polymer ?
#
loop_
_entity_poly.entity_id
_entity_poly.type
_entity_poly.pdbx_seq_one_letter_code
_entity_poly.pdbx_strand_id
1 'polypeptide(L)'
;SGKGFCAGQDLAEVIDPMGPGMAKILSEHYNPIVSRIRKLEKPVVAAVNGVAAGAGANIALCCDVVVAAESASFIQAFSKIGLIPDSGGTYSLPRLIGWQRASALMLMGDKVSTTDAERMGMIYKVFPDESFGDESYRLALGLAKMPTRGLAFTKELLNKSFTSTFEDQLQNEDIYQQRAAQTADYKEGVKAFLEKRLPDFKGE
;
A
#
# COMPACT_ATOMS: atom_id res chain seq x y z
N SER A 1 3.02 4.18 16.40
CA SER A 1 3.87 4.67 17.52
C SER A 1 4.59 3.48 18.17
N GLY A 2 5.72 3.73 18.84
CA GLY A 2 6.52 2.67 19.46
C GLY A 2 7.51 1.99 18.51
N LYS A 3 8.04 0.82 18.93
CA LYS A 3 9.16 0.14 18.28
C LYS A 3 8.81 -0.67 17.03
N GLY A 4 7.55 -0.94 16.78
CA GLY A 4 7.08 -1.74 15.63
C GLY A 4 6.02 -1.00 14.83
N PHE A 5 5.89 -1.37 13.57
CA PHE A 5 4.76 -0.93 12.74
C PHE A 5 3.52 -1.78 13.01
N CYS A 6 3.61 -3.08 12.76
CA CYS A 6 2.55 -4.05 13.02
C CYS A 6 3.13 -5.47 13.00
N ALA A 7 2.93 -6.20 14.09
CA ALA A 7 3.42 -7.59 14.23
C ALA A 7 2.47 -8.64 13.62
N GLY A 8 1.31 -8.24 13.10
CA GLY A 8 0.28 -9.13 12.59
C GLY A 8 -0.74 -9.54 13.65
N GLN A 9 -1.27 -10.75 13.52
CA GLN A 9 -2.30 -11.30 14.41
C GLN A 9 -1.71 -11.66 15.78
N ASP A 10 -2.48 -11.37 16.84
CA ASP A 10 -2.18 -11.90 18.16
C ASP A 10 -2.45 -13.41 18.20
N LEU A 11 -1.37 -14.18 18.34
CA LEU A 11 -1.45 -15.64 18.33
C LEU A 11 -2.18 -16.19 19.57
N ALA A 12 -2.16 -15.45 20.69
CA ALA A 12 -2.91 -15.86 21.88
C ALA A 12 -4.44 -15.83 21.63
N GLU A 13 -4.91 -14.83 20.87
CA GLU A 13 -6.31 -14.76 20.45
C GLU A 13 -6.72 -15.93 19.52
N VAL A 14 -5.79 -16.37 18.66
CA VAL A 14 -6.05 -17.48 17.70
C VAL A 14 -6.25 -18.81 18.40
N ILE A 15 -5.46 -19.08 19.44
CA ILE A 15 -5.51 -20.36 20.18
C ILE A 15 -6.53 -20.36 21.32
N ASP A 16 -7.13 -19.21 21.65
CA ASP A 16 -8.18 -19.14 22.67
C ASP A 16 -9.43 -19.89 22.17
N PRO A 17 -9.90 -20.94 22.90
CA PRO A 17 -11.12 -21.65 22.52
C PRO A 17 -12.38 -20.77 22.49
N MET A 18 -12.36 -19.64 23.18
CA MET A 18 -13.44 -18.63 23.18
C MET A 18 -13.22 -17.51 22.20
N GLY A 19 -12.06 -17.51 21.51
CA GLY A 19 -11.69 -16.52 20.52
C GLY A 19 -12.45 -16.67 19.20
N PRO A 20 -12.26 -15.72 18.25
CA PRO A 20 -13.00 -15.69 16.99
C PRO A 20 -12.68 -16.84 16.05
N GLY A 21 -11.55 -17.52 16.24
CA GLY A 21 -11.04 -18.55 15.33
C GLY A 21 -10.56 -17.99 13.99
N MET A 22 -9.74 -18.77 13.29
CA MET A 22 -9.08 -18.33 12.04
C MET A 22 -10.07 -17.89 10.95
N ALA A 23 -11.21 -18.55 10.83
CA ALA A 23 -12.21 -18.22 9.81
C ALA A 23 -12.75 -16.78 9.94
N LYS A 24 -13.05 -16.36 11.19
CA LYS A 24 -13.55 -14.99 11.45
C LYS A 24 -12.44 -13.95 11.39
N ILE A 25 -11.24 -14.27 11.89
CA ILE A 25 -10.09 -13.37 11.86
C ILE A 25 -9.84 -12.86 10.44
N LEU A 26 -9.83 -13.74 9.45
CA LEU A 26 -9.60 -13.29 8.06
C LEU A 26 -10.83 -12.61 7.47
N SER A 27 -12.01 -13.22 7.57
CA SER A 27 -13.21 -12.73 6.87
C SER A 27 -13.79 -11.45 7.48
N GLU A 28 -13.73 -11.30 8.80
CA GLU A 28 -14.36 -10.18 9.52
C GLU A 28 -13.35 -9.07 9.90
N HIS A 29 -12.04 -9.39 10.03
CA HIS A 29 -11.03 -8.42 10.45
C HIS A 29 -10.10 -8.03 9.29
N TYR A 30 -9.23 -8.92 8.82
CA TYR A 30 -8.16 -8.54 7.88
C TYR A 30 -8.64 -8.26 6.46
N ASN A 31 -9.50 -9.12 5.89
CA ASN A 31 -9.97 -8.94 4.52
C ASN A 31 -10.74 -7.62 4.31
N PRO A 32 -11.63 -7.20 5.25
CA PRO A 32 -12.27 -5.89 5.17
C PRO A 32 -11.28 -4.72 5.22
N ILE A 33 -10.20 -4.82 6.05
CA ILE A 33 -9.20 -3.76 6.16
C ILE A 33 -8.47 -3.58 4.83
N VAL A 34 -7.87 -4.65 4.29
CA VAL A 34 -7.09 -4.55 3.04
C VAL A 34 -7.98 -4.20 1.84
N SER A 35 -9.23 -4.71 1.82
CA SER A 35 -10.19 -4.34 0.80
C SER A 35 -10.54 -2.85 0.83
N ARG A 36 -10.71 -2.27 2.03
CA ARG A 36 -10.96 -0.82 2.19
C ARG A 36 -9.75 0.01 1.78
N ILE A 37 -8.54 -0.39 2.16
CA ILE A 37 -7.30 0.29 1.72
C ILE A 37 -7.27 0.39 0.21
N ARG A 38 -7.52 -0.72 -0.51
CA ARG A 38 -7.48 -0.75 -1.98
C ARG A 38 -8.62 0.03 -2.64
N LYS A 39 -9.82 0.06 -2.04
CA LYS A 39 -11.02 0.73 -2.60
C LYS A 39 -11.17 2.19 -2.17
N LEU A 40 -10.38 2.68 -1.22
CA LEU A 40 -10.49 4.05 -0.75
C LEU A 40 -10.17 5.03 -1.90
N GLU A 41 -11.08 5.97 -2.17
CA GLU A 41 -10.95 6.96 -3.26
C GLU A 41 -9.96 8.09 -2.93
N LYS A 42 -8.84 7.72 -2.33
CA LYS A 42 -7.68 8.59 -2.06
C LYS A 42 -6.43 7.75 -1.83
N PRO A 43 -5.24 8.31 -2.04
CA PRO A 43 -4.00 7.61 -1.72
C PRO A 43 -3.90 7.23 -0.25
N VAL A 44 -3.35 6.05 0.00
CA VAL A 44 -3.01 5.56 1.35
C VAL A 44 -1.50 5.34 1.42
N VAL A 45 -0.85 6.00 2.38
CA VAL A 45 0.59 5.88 2.61
C VAL A 45 0.82 5.01 3.84
N ALA A 46 1.66 3.99 3.71
CA ALA A 46 2.21 3.27 4.85
C ALA A 46 3.57 3.86 5.22
N ALA A 47 3.67 4.43 6.42
CA ALA A 47 4.91 4.91 7.01
C ALA A 47 5.42 3.89 8.02
N VAL A 48 6.29 2.98 7.57
CA VAL A 48 6.75 1.81 8.33
C VAL A 48 7.92 2.20 9.23
N ASN A 49 7.61 2.50 10.49
CA ASN A 49 8.57 3.01 11.49
C ASN A 49 9.37 1.91 12.21
N GLY A 50 9.13 0.65 11.92
CA GLY A 50 9.78 -0.47 12.60
C GLY A 50 9.37 -1.80 12.00
N VAL A 51 9.41 -2.88 12.79
CA VAL A 51 9.10 -4.22 12.27
C VAL A 51 7.66 -4.29 11.75
N ALA A 52 7.50 -4.77 10.51
CA ALA A 52 6.26 -5.17 9.90
C ALA A 52 6.31 -6.68 9.62
N ALA A 53 5.46 -7.47 10.31
CA ALA A 53 5.52 -8.92 10.24
C ALA A 53 4.16 -9.55 9.93
N GLY A 54 4.16 -10.65 9.18
CA GLY A 54 2.96 -11.39 8.82
C GLY A 54 1.89 -10.51 8.14
N ALA A 55 0.68 -10.54 8.67
CA ALA A 55 -0.43 -9.69 8.19
C ALA A 55 -0.07 -8.19 8.25
N GLY A 56 0.74 -7.76 9.23
CA GLY A 56 1.19 -6.38 9.34
C GLY A 56 2.07 -5.94 8.15
N ALA A 57 2.97 -6.82 7.67
CA ALA A 57 3.73 -6.56 6.45
C ALA A 57 2.81 -6.47 5.23
N ASN A 58 1.86 -7.37 5.10
CA ASN A 58 0.93 -7.41 3.97
C ASN A 58 -0.04 -6.22 3.96
N ILE A 59 -0.50 -5.75 5.13
CA ILE A 59 -1.28 -4.50 5.24
C ILE A 59 -0.48 -3.30 4.74
N ALA A 60 0.80 -3.18 5.12
CA ALA A 60 1.66 -2.12 4.60
C ALA A 60 1.77 -2.19 3.07
N LEU A 61 2.03 -3.39 2.52
CA LEU A 61 2.19 -3.62 1.09
C LEU A 61 0.88 -3.49 0.28
N CYS A 62 -0.28 -3.49 0.93
CA CYS A 62 -1.56 -3.17 0.31
C CYS A 62 -1.80 -1.66 0.15
N CYS A 63 -1.03 -0.81 0.81
CA CYS A 63 -1.10 0.64 0.63
C CYS A 63 -0.56 1.07 -0.74
N ASP A 64 -0.89 2.28 -1.16
CA ASP A 64 -0.52 2.77 -2.50
C ASP A 64 0.94 3.21 -2.57
N VAL A 65 1.45 3.78 -1.48
CA VAL A 65 2.85 4.19 -1.34
C VAL A 65 3.36 3.69 0.01
N VAL A 66 4.45 2.96 0.00
CA VAL A 66 5.08 2.45 1.23
C VAL A 66 6.44 3.09 1.38
N VAL A 67 6.66 3.76 2.49
CA VAL A 67 7.97 4.29 2.90
C VAL A 67 8.35 3.69 4.25
N ALA A 68 9.64 3.56 4.51
CA ALA A 68 10.13 2.92 5.72
C ALA A 68 11.28 3.69 6.37
N ALA A 69 11.38 3.59 7.68
CA ALA A 69 12.58 3.99 8.42
C ALA A 69 13.73 3.02 8.11
N GLU A 70 14.98 3.49 8.12
CA GLU A 70 16.16 2.67 7.83
C GLU A 70 16.26 1.45 8.74
N SER A 71 15.94 1.60 10.03
CA SER A 71 15.97 0.51 11.02
C SER A 71 14.78 -0.44 10.94
N ALA A 72 13.75 -0.15 10.15
CA ALA A 72 12.58 -1.00 10.01
C ALA A 72 12.89 -2.30 9.24
N SER A 73 11.92 -3.19 9.14
CA SER A 73 12.09 -4.45 8.43
C SER A 73 10.76 -5.11 8.11
N PHE A 74 10.76 -6.01 7.12
CA PHE A 74 9.62 -6.79 6.70
C PHE A 74 9.88 -8.29 6.89
N ILE A 75 8.87 -9.04 7.35
CA ILE A 75 8.98 -10.50 7.56
C ILE A 75 7.68 -11.17 7.12
N GLN A 76 7.76 -12.13 6.20
CA GLN A 76 6.65 -13.03 5.86
C GLN A 76 6.67 -14.24 6.81
N ALA A 77 6.29 -14.02 8.08
CA ALA A 77 6.53 -14.96 9.17
C ALA A 77 5.64 -16.22 9.17
N PHE A 78 4.71 -16.35 8.24
CA PHE A 78 3.66 -17.38 8.23
C PHE A 78 4.21 -18.83 8.21
N SER A 79 5.19 -19.11 7.36
CA SER A 79 5.80 -20.45 7.25
C SER A 79 6.43 -20.92 8.56
N LYS A 80 6.89 -19.99 9.41
CA LYS A 80 7.52 -20.33 10.69
C LYS A 80 6.52 -20.91 11.71
N ILE A 81 5.23 -20.73 11.50
CA ILE A 81 4.15 -21.24 12.37
C ILE A 81 3.17 -22.12 11.61
N GLY A 82 3.54 -22.61 10.41
CA GLY A 82 2.71 -23.53 9.64
C GLY A 82 1.49 -22.89 8.96
N LEU A 83 1.47 -21.55 8.83
CA LEU A 83 0.41 -20.83 8.12
C LEU A 83 0.86 -20.41 6.72
N ILE A 84 -0.10 -19.95 5.93
CA ILE A 84 0.12 -19.34 4.61
C ILE A 84 0.00 -17.80 4.72
N PRO A 85 0.68 -17.02 3.85
CA PRO A 85 0.49 -15.57 3.78
C PRO A 85 -0.96 -15.20 3.46
N ASP A 86 -1.52 -14.29 4.25
CA ASP A 86 -2.88 -13.75 4.15
C ASP A 86 -2.88 -12.25 3.77
N SER A 87 -3.98 -11.56 4.05
CA SER A 87 -4.10 -10.09 3.86
C SER A 87 -3.68 -9.60 2.47
N GLY A 88 -3.87 -10.43 1.45
CA GLY A 88 -3.50 -10.12 0.07
C GLY A 88 -2.00 -10.28 -0.24
N GLY A 89 -1.19 -10.83 0.68
CA GLY A 89 0.25 -10.97 0.48
C GLY A 89 0.61 -11.80 -0.76
N THR A 90 -0.01 -12.97 -0.95
CA THR A 90 0.23 -13.83 -2.12
C THR A 90 -0.19 -13.20 -3.45
N TYR A 91 -1.07 -12.19 -3.40
CA TYR A 91 -1.47 -11.41 -4.57
C TYR A 91 -0.49 -10.26 -4.84
N SER A 92 -0.16 -9.48 -3.83
CA SER A 92 0.60 -8.23 -3.98
C SER A 92 2.10 -8.48 -4.14
N LEU A 93 2.71 -9.30 -3.26
CA LEU A 93 4.17 -9.42 -3.21
C LEU A 93 4.80 -9.93 -4.51
N PRO A 94 4.29 -11.00 -5.17
CA PRO A 94 4.87 -11.45 -6.44
C PRO A 94 4.72 -10.44 -7.58
N ARG A 95 3.74 -9.54 -7.50
CA ARG A 95 3.56 -8.44 -8.46
C ARG A 95 4.52 -7.29 -8.22
N LEU A 96 4.91 -7.07 -6.98
CA LEU A 96 5.90 -6.03 -6.62
C LEU A 96 7.33 -6.45 -6.96
N ILE A 97 7.74 -7.68 -6.57
CA ILE A 97 9.16 -8.09 -6.60
C ILE A 97 9.45 -9.29 -7.51
N GLY A 98 8.44 -9.78 -8.22
CA GLY A 98 8.54 -10.97 -9.08
C GLY A 98 8.44 -12.29 -8.29
N TRP A 99 8.11 -13.35 -9.04
CA TRP A 99 7.79 -14.68 -8.49
C TRP A 99 8.89 -15.24 -7.60
N GLN A 100 10.14 -15.27 -8.09
CA GLN A 100 11.24 -15.93 -7.38
C GLN A 100 11.54 -15.31 -6.01
N ARG A 101 11.60 -13.99 -5.94
CA ARG A 101 11.84 -13.30 -4.66
C ARG A 101 10.67 -13.47 -3.71
N ALA A 102 9.44 -13.32 -4.22
CA ALA A 102 8.24 -13.48 -3.40
C ALA A 102 8.14 -14.90 -2.82
N SER A 103 8.39 -15.94 -3.65
CA SER A 103 8.40 -17.33 -3.20
C SER A 103 9.45 -17.57 -2.12
N ALA A 104 10.68 -17.09 -2.32
CA ALA A 104 11.74 -17.25 -1.33
C ALA A 104 11.36 -16.61 0.01
N LEU A 105 10.90 -15.36 0.00
CA LEU A 105 10.51 -14.66 1.23
C LEU A 105 9.33 -15.31 1.95
N MET A 106 8.32 -15.77 1.20
CA MET A 106 7.13 -16.40 1.79
C MET A 106 7.38 -17.80 2.31
N LEU A 107 8.19 -18.59 1.60
CA LEU A 107 8.47 -19.97 1.99
C LEU A 107 9.52 -20.08 3.11
N MET A 108 10.55 -19.24 3.07
CA MET A 108 11.62 -19.26 4.09
C MET A 108 11.29 -18.38 5.30
N GLY A 109 10.49 -17.31 5.12
CA GLY A 109 10.11 -16.40 6.21
C GLY A 109 11.30 -15.60 6.76
N ASP A 110 12.25 -15.25 5.90
CA ASP A 110 13.43 -14.50 6.29
C ASP A 110 13.11 -13.01 6.46
N LYS A 111 13.88 -12.35 7.32
CA LYS A 111 13.81 -10.90 7.55
C LYS A 111 14.41 -10.17 6.36
N VAL A 112 13.68 -9.18 5.84
CA VAL A 112 14.11 -8.28 4.77
C VAL A 112 14.44 -6.92 5.37
N SER A 113 15.64 -6.41 5.10
CA SER A 113 16.01 -5.03 5.43
C SER A 113 15.23 -4.05 4.55
N THR A 114 15.04 -2.83 5.01
CA THR A 114 14.37 -1.77 4.23
C THR A 114 15.17 -1.39 2.99
N THR A 115 16.49 -1.38 3.07
CA THR A 115 17.39 -1.18 1.92
C THR A 115 17.20 -2.24 0.84
N ASP A 116 17.08 -3.52 1.22
CA ASP A 116 16.80 -4.58 0.27
C ASP A 116 15.38 -4.49 -0.29
N ALA A 117 14.41 -4.12 0.56
CA ALA A 117 13.01 -3.94 0.15
C ALA A 117 12.87 -2.82 -0.91
N GLU A 118 13.54 -1.68 -0.72
CA GLU A 118 13.60 -0.60 -1.70
C GLU A 118 14.30 -1.06 -3.00
N ARG A 119 15.49 -1.66 -2.88
CA ARG A 119 16.26 -2.13 -4.04
C ARG A 119 15.51 -3.13 -4.91
N MET A 120 14.69 -3.99 -4.32
CA MET A 120 13.90 -4.96 -5.09
C MET A 120 12.54 -4.45 -5.57
N GLY A 121 12.17 -3.21 -5.24
CA GLY A 121 10.88 -2.62 -5.62
C GLY A 121 9.71 -3.06 -4.74
N MET A 122 9.97 -3.60 -3.56
CA MET A 122 8.94 -3.98 -2.58
C MET A 122 8.29 -2.76 -1.94
N ILE A 123 9.06 -1.70 -1.70
CA ILE A 123 8.63 -0.41 -1.16
C ILE A 123 9.14 0.74 -2.02
N TYR A 124 8.55 1.92 -1.86
CA TYR A 124 8.89 3.09 -2.64
C TYR A 124 10.21 3.73 -2.21
N LYS A 125 10.39 3.98 -0.89
CA LYS A 125 11.56 4.73 -0.40
C LYS A 125 11.88 4.43 1.06
N VAL A 126 13.18 4.51 1.39
CA VAL A 126 13.72 4.47 2.75
C VAL A 126 14.16 5.87 3.16
N PHE A 127 13.91 6.23 4.42
CA PHE A 127 14.39 7.47 5.03
C PHE A 127 15.24 7.16 6.27
N PRO A 128 16.26 7.97 6.56
CA PRO A 128 16.99 7.87 7.82
C PRO A 128 16.07 7.97 9.04
N ASP A 129 16.38 7.23 10.09
CA ASP A 129 15.52 7.17 11.29
C ASP A 129 15.25 8.56 11.89
N GLU A 130 16.25 9.43 11.91
CA GLU A 130 16.15 10.78 12.48
C GLU A 130 15.16 11.67 11.71
N SER A 131 15.06 11.50 10.40
CA SER A 131 14.19 12.31 9.53
C SER A 131 12.92 11.61 9.12
N PHE A 132 12.76 10.33 9.45
CA PHE A 132 11.66 9.48 8.97
C PHE A 132 10.28 10.09 9.20
N GLY A 133 10.04 10.60 10.41
CA GLY A 133 8.74 11.22 10.76
C GLY A 133 8.41 12.40 9.86
N ASP A 134 9.35 13.33 9.71
CA ASP A 134 9.17 14.54 8.91
C ASP A 134 9.08 14.23 7.40
N GLU A 135 9.93 13.34 6.90
CA GLU A 135 9.94 12.97 5.48
C GLU A 135 8.66 12.22 5.07
N SER A 136 8.21 11.26 5.88
CA SER A 136 6.96 10.53 5.62
C SER A 136 5.75 11.45 5.69
N TYR A 137 5.70 12.37 6.66
CA TYR A 137 4.64 13.37 6.76
C TYR A 137 4.66 14.35 5.58
N ARG A 138 5.84 14.84 5.18
CA ARG A 138 5.99 15.72 4.00
C ARG A 138 5.51 15.06 2.71
N LEU A 139 5.82 13.76 2.52
CA LEU A 139 5.33 12.99 1.39
C LEU A 139 3.79 12.90 1.41
N ALA A 140 3.21 12.54 2.54
CA ALA A 140 1.74 12.46 2.69
C ALA A 140 1.07 13.82 2.48
N LEU A 141 1.65 14.91 3.00
CA LEU A 141 1.17 16.28 2.78
C LEU A 141 1.27 16.69 1.30
N GLY A 142 2.32 16.25 0.60
CA GLY A 142 2.46 16.45 -0.84
C GLY A 142 1.29 15.81 -1.60
N LEU A 143 0.97 14.56 -1.30
CA LEU A 143 -0.17 13.86 -1.90
C LEU A 143 -1.51 14.51 -1.53
N ALA A 144 -1.66 15.00 -0.30
CA ALA A 144 -2.89 15.68 0.15
C ALA A 144 -3.16 17.00 -0.58
N LYS A 145 -2.14 17.63 -1.17
CA LYS A 145 -2.26 18.84 -2.00
C LYS A 145 -2.50 18.54 -3.48
N MET A 146 -2.51 17.28 -3.88
CA MET A 146 -2.74 16.85 -5.26
C MET A 146 -4.25 16.71 -5.55
N PRO A 147 -4.67 16.66 -6.83
CA PRO A 147 -6.08 16.55 -7.22
C PRO A 147 -6.63 15.17 -6.82
N THR A 148 -7.24 15.08 -5.64
CA THR A 148 -7.65 13.82 -4.99
C THR A 148 -8.51 12.94 -5.90
N ARG A 149 -9.45 13.53 -6.67
CA ARG A 149 -10.28 12.76 -7.63
C ARG A 149 -9.44 12.14 -8.73
N GLY A 150 -8.50 12.86 -9.31
CA GLY A 150 -7.57 12.34 -10.31
C GLY A 150 -6.69 11.21 -9.75
N LEU A 151 -6.19 11.36 -8.51
CA LEU A 151 -5.43 10.30 -7.84
C LEU A 151 -6.29 9.07 -7.56
N ALA A 152 -7.56 9.25 -7.17
CA ALA A 152 -8.51 8.16 -6.97
C ALA A 152 -8.75 7.36 -8.27
N PHE A 153 -8.94 8.06 -9.39
CA PHE A 153 -9.09 7.43 -10.70
C PHE A 153 -7.83 6.68 -11.12
N THR A 154 -6.66 7.25 -10.90
CA THR A 154 -5.37 6.56 -11.15
C THR A 154 -5.27 5.28 -10.33
N LYS A 155 -5.58 5.33 -9.04
CA LYS A 155 -5.58 4.15 -8.16
C LYS A 155 -6.54 3.07 -8.64
N GLU A 156 -7.75 3.45 -9.05
CA GLU A 156 -8.73 2.51 -9.58
C GLU A 156 -8.25 1.84 -10.87
N LEU A 157 -7.66 2.60 -11.79
CA LEU A 157 -7.09 2.08 -13.03
C LEU A 157 -5.91 1.14 -12.77
N LEU A 158 -5.03 1.48 -11.83
CA LEU A 158 -3.94 0.59 -11.41
C LEU A 158 -4.48 -0.73 -10.83
N ASN A 159 -5.57 -0.69 -10.03
CA ASN A 159 -6.21 -1.90 -9.53
C ASN A 159 -6.81 -2.74 -10.67
N LYS A 160 -7.46 -2.11 -11.65
CA LYS A 160 -8.05 -2.80 -12.81
C LYS A 160 -6.98 -3.42 -13.70
N SER A 161 -5.82 -2.79 -13.87
CA SER A 161 -4.75 -3.27 -14.75
C SER A 161 -4.25 -4.68 -14.43
N PHE A 162 -4.45 -5.16 -13.21
CA PHE A 162 -4.06 -6.52 -12.82
C PHE A 162 -4.89 -7.64 -13.48
N THR A 163 -6.05 -7.31 -14.01
CA THR A 163 -6.99 -8.30 -14.60
C THR A 163 -7.52 -7.88 -15.96
N SER A 164 -7.27 -6.65 -16.41
CA SER A 164 -7.68 -6.15 -17.72
C SER A 164 -6.77 -6.67 -18.84
N THR A 165 -7.33 -6.85 -20.05
CA THR A 165 -6.52 -6.88 -21.26
C THR A 165 -5.95 -5.50 -21.55
N PHE A 166 -5.00 -5.39 -22.46
CA PHE A 166 -4.45 -4.08 -22.85
C PHE A 166 -5.54 -3.19 -23.48
N GLU A 167 -6.36 -3.76 -24.33
CA GLU A 167 -7.49 -3.08 -24.99
C GLU A 167 -8.53 -2.58 -23.97
N ASP A 168 -8.91 -3.43 -23.01
CA ASP A 168 -9.82 -3.03 -21.92
C ASP A 168 -9.21 -1.91 -21.07
N GLN A 169 -7.90 -1.97 -20.82
CA GLN A 169 -7.21 -0.93 -20.05
C GLN A 169 -7.25 0.41 -20.78
N LEU A 170 -6.98 0.45 -22.09
CA LEU A 170 -7.08 1.68 -22.90
C LEU A 170 -8.49 2.27 -22.88
N GLN A 171 -9.53 1.43 -22.96
CA GLN A 171 -10.93 1.87 -22.86
C GLN A 171 -11.23 2.44 -21.47
N ASN A 172 -10.75 1.78 -20.42
CA ASN A 172 -10.90 2.29 -19.05
C ASN A 172 -10.20 3.66 -18.91
N GLU A 173 -8.97 3.80 -19.41
CA GLU A 173 -8.21 5.05 -19.37
C GLU A 173 -8.96 6.18 -20.08
N ASP A 174 -9.53 5.94 -21.25
CA ASP A 174 -10.35 6.94 -21.97
C ASP A 174 -11.54 7.39 -21.13
N ILE A 175 -12.31 6.47 -20.56
CA ILE A 175 -13.47 6.78 -19.70
C ILE A 175 -13.05 7.61 -18.48
N TYR A 176 -11.98 7.21 -17.81
CA TYR A 176 -11.53 7.89 -16.58
C TYR A 176 -10.89 9.24 -16.88
N GLN A 177 -10.21 9.37 -18.02
CA GLN A 177 -9.66 10.66 -18.46
C GLN A 177 -10.77 11.67 -18.76
N GLN A 178 -11.85 11.25 -19.41
CA GLN A 178 -13.03 12.09 -19.63
C GLN A 178 -13.67 12.52 -18.31
N ARG A 179 -13.78 11.61 -17.32
CA ARG A 179 -14.28 11.94 -15.98
C ARG A 179 -13.37 12.92 -15.24
N ALA A 180 -12.06 12.72 -15.33
CA ALA A 180 -11.07 13.62 -14.72
C ALA A 180 -11.14 15.03 -15.34
N ALA A 181 -11.32 15.13 -16.65
CA ALA A 181 -11.46 16.40 -17.37
C ALA A 181 -12.72 17.23 -16.97
N GLN A 182 -13.70 16.61 -16.33
CA GLN A 182 -14.89 17.29 -15.82
C GLN A 182 -14.71 17.88 -14.43
N THR A 183 -13.63 17.52 -13.72
CA THR A 183 -13.38 18.00 -12.35
C THR A 183 -13.01 19.49 -12.29
N ALA A 184 -13.29 20.13 -11.16
CA ALA A 184 -12.83 21.49 -10.91
C ALA A 184 -11.30 21.57 -10.85
N ASP A 185 -10.66 20.53 -10.27
CA ASP A 185 -9.21 20.44 -10.16
C ASP A 185 -8.50 20.37 -11.54
N TYR A 186 -9.09 19.69 -12.54
CA TYR A 186 -8.55 19.71 -13.90
C TYR A 186 -8.54 21.13 -14.49
N LYS A 187 -9.65 21.86 -14.34
CA LYS A 187 -9.78 23.25 -14.83
C LYS A 187 -8.77 24.17 -14.14
N GLU A 188 -8.64 24.04 -12.83
CA GLU A 188 -7.65 24.77 -12.02
C GLU A 188 -6.21 24.40 -12.46
N GLY A 189 -5.92 23.12 -12.64
CA GLY A 189 -4.61 22.66 -13.08
C GLY A 189 -4.19 23.24 -14.44
N VAL A 190 -5.09 23.23 -15.42
CA VAL A 190 -4.86 23.84 -16.74
C VAL A 190 -4.66 25.34 -16.62
N LYS A 191 -5.51 26.04 -15.85
CA LYS A 191 -5.39 27.46 -15.63
C LYS A 191 -4.07 27.84 -14.96
N ALA A 192 -3.73 27.17 -13.88
CA ALA A 192 -2.48 27.40 -13.15
C ALA A 192 -1.24 27.16 -14.01
N PHE A 193 -1.26 26.11 -14.86
CA PHE A 193 -0.18 25.82 -15.80
C PHE A 193 0.03 26.96 -16.81
N LEU A 194 -1.06 27.45 -17.42
CA LEU A 194 -1.01 28.58 -18.38
C LEU A 194 -0.55 29.88 -17.73
N GLU A 195 -0.96 30.12 -16.48
CA GLU A 195 -0.58 31.30 -15.68
C GLU A 195 0.80 31.14 -15.00
N LYS A 196 1.48 30.01 -15.15
CA LYS A 196 2.80 29.68 -14.54
C LYS A 196 2.81 29.86 -13.01
N ARG A 197 1.75 29.47 -12.34
CA ARG A 197 1.60 29.45 -10.87
C ARG A 197 1.34 28.04 -10.35
N LEU A 198 1.46 27.86 -9.06
CA LEU A 198 1.06 26.61 -8.41
C LEU A 198 -0.49 26.49 -8.41
N PRO A 199 -1.04 25.31 -8.69
CA PRO A 199 -2.47 25.06 -8.59
C PRO A 199 -2.92 24.97 -7.13
N ASP A 200 -4.19 25.28 -6.88
CA ASP A 200 -4.86 25.14 -5.58
C ASP A 200 -6.00 24.12 -5.70
N PHE A 201 -5.63 22.84 -5.66
CA PHE A 201 -6.58 21.74 -5.79
C PHE A 201 -7.47 21.57 -4.56
N LYS A 202 -8.74 21.25 -4.78
CA LYS A 202 -9.75 21.05 -3.73
C LYS A 202 -10.22 19.59 -3.62
N GLY A 203 -9.83 18.72 -4.54
CA GLY A 203 -10.25 17.34 -4.58
C GLY A 203 -11.62 17.11 -5.22
N GLU A 204 -12.10 18.05 -6.05
CA GLU A 204 -13.45 18.09 -6.62
C GLU A 204 -13.45 18.05 -8.16
#